data_d616d95cc6f523783e6b47ffb5206ce9
#
_entry.id   d616d95cc6f523783e6b47ffb5206ce9
#
_cell.length_a   1.000
_cell.length_b   1.000
_cell.length_c   1.000
_cell.angle_alpha   90.00
_cell.angle_beta   90.00
_cell.angle_gamma   90.00
#
_symmetry.space_group_name_H-M   'P 1'
#
loop_
_entity.id
_entity.type
_entity.pdbx_description
1 polymer ?
#
loop_
_entity_poly.entity_id
_entity_poly.type
_entity_poly.pdbx_seq_one_letter_code
_entity_poly.pdbx_strand_id
1 'polypeptide(L)'
;KCDEFTLEAQVLLDLILKDIFRFYNRCRKKKRFKKYAKRITDRSTRGSSIRTMLFSVGSLAIHAKKQIEFSHVVPYNLCIHRSEVDTIRQAEMKDIDTTTLSDYVDTCLSKMGRNLEDEQIDDLCTVIGEILINAEEHSSTKCRYSIGYFEEQEIDGEKVGVFQLVIMNLGMSIYEKFKDENC
;
A
#
# COMPACT_ATOMS: atom_id res chain seq x y z
N LYS A 1 18.85 -1.99 15.41
CA LYS A 1 17.70 -1.19 15.82
C LYS A 1 17.29 -0.41 14.59
N CYS A 2 16.03 -0.53 14.15
CA CYS A 2 15.52 0.21 13.01
C CYS A 2 14.87 1.47 13.59
N ASP A 3 15.45 2.63 13.31
CA ASP A 3 14.98 3.91 13.84
C ASP A 3 14.12 4.65 12.80
N GLU A 4 14.20 4.26 11.52
CA GLU A 4 13.37 4.75 10.42
C GLU A 4 12.80 3.57 9.64
N PHE A 5 11.51 3.64 9.32
CA PHE A 5 10.82 2.63 8.55
C PHE A 5 9.74 3.30 7.71
N THR A 6 9.95 3.32 6.41
CA THR A 6 9.06 4.01 5.47
C THR A 6 7.87 3.13 5.05
N LEU A 7 6.82 3.75 4.50
CA LEU A 7 5.65 3.05 4.03
C LEU A 7 5.99 2.10 2.85
N GLU A 8 6.94 2.47 1.99
CA GLU A 8 7.43 1.63 0.90
C GLU A 8 8.11 0.36 1.42
N ALA A 9 8.97 0.52 2.44
CA ALA A 9 9.61 -0.62 3.09
C ALA A 9 8.58 -1.55 3.74
N GLN A 10 7.50 -1.00 4.28
CA GLN A 10 6.37 -1.73 4.83
C GLN A 10 5.69 -2.61 3.76
N VAL A 11 5.39 -2.04 2.58
CA VAL A 11 4.77 -2.79 1.49
C VAL A 11 5.62 -3.97 1.08
N LEU A 12 6.92 -3.75 0.85
CA LEU A 12 7.85 -4.81 0.47
C LEU A 12 7.91 -5.91 1.54
N LEU A 13 7.99 -5.53 2.81
CA LEU A 13 8.00 -6.48 3.91
C LEU A 13 6.72 -7.31 3.95
N ASP A 14 5.55 -6.69 3.80
CA ASP A 14 4.27 -7.38 3.80
C ASP A 14 4.11 -8.34 2.62
N LEU A 15 4.58 -7.97 1.43
CA LEU A 15 4.57 -8.85 0.27
C LEU A 15 5.49 -10.06 0.47
N ILE A 16 6.69 -9.85 1.00
CA ILE A 16 7.63 -10.93 1.34
C ILE A 16 7.01 -11.86 2.39
N LEU A 17 6.45 -11.29 3.47
CA LEU A 17 5.80 -12.07 4.53
C LEU A 17 4.60 -12.85 4.01
N LYS A 18 3.80 -12.26 3.11
CA LYS A 18 2.66 -12.92 2.47
C LYS A 18 3.11 -14.15 1.68
N ASP A 19 4.20 -14.07 0.95
CA ASP A 19 4.74 -15.19 0.19
C ASP A 19 5.36 -16.27 1.11
N ILE A 20 6.09 -15.85 2.15
CA ILE A 20 6.60 -16.75 3.18
C ILE A 20 5.44 -17.50 3.85
N PHE A 21 4.37 -16.80 4.25
CA PHE A 21 3.20 -17.45 4.85
C PHE A 21 2.48 -18.39 3.90
N ARG A 22 2.38 -18.05 2.61
CA ARG A 22 1.81 -18.94 1.58
C ARG A 22 2.66 -20.20 1.40
N PHE A 23 3.97 -20.05 1.30
CA PHE A 23 4.89 -21.18 1.22
C PHE A 23 4.79 -22.06 2.47
N TYR A 24 4.82 -21.45 3.63
CA TYR A 24 4.72 -22.12 4.91
C TYR A 24 3.42 -22.93 5.06
N ASN A 25 2.28 -22.32 4.70
CA ASN A 25 0.99 -22.99 4.74
C ASN A 25 0.93 -24.19 3.76
N ARG A 26 1.54 -24.07 2.59
CA ARG A 26 1.69 -25.20 1.64
C ARG A 26 2.54 -26.33 2.23
N CYS A 27 3.65 -26.01 2.86
CA CYS A 27 4.52 -26.98 3.52
C CYS A 27 3.83 -27.65 4.71
N ARG A 28 3.08 -26.91 5.52
CA ARG A 28 2.36 -27.43 6.69
C ARG A 28 1.27 -28.44 6.35
N LYS A 29 0.65 -28.32 5.16
CA LYS A 29 -0.33 -29.30 4.66
C LYS A 29 0.33 -30.65 4.36
N LYS A 30 1.63 -30.69 4.09
CA LYS A 30 2.39 -31.93 3.87
C LYS A 30 2.84 -32.47 5.24
N LYS A 31 2.39 -33.69 5.64
CA LYS A 31 2.71 -34.33 6.92
C LYS A 31 4.22 -34.28 7.28
N ARG A 32 5.09 -34.37 6.25
CA ARG A 32 6.55 -34.36 6.36
C ARG A 32 7.13 -33.09 6.99
N PHE A 33 6.46 -31.93 6.83
CA PHE A 33 6.97 -30.65 7.27
C PHE A 33 6.32 -30.07 8.53
N LYS A 34 5.30 -30.77 9.10
CA LYS A 34 4.62 -30.30 10.33
C LYS A 34 5.57 -30.04 11.48
N LYS A 35 6.67 -30.81 11.58
CA LYS A 35 7.66 -30.74 12.67
C LYS A 35 8.54 -29.46 12.57
N TYR A 36 8.68 -28.89 11.38
CA TYR A 36 9.57 -27.73 11.14
C TYR A 36 8.83 -26.41 11.07
N ALA A 37 7.54 -26.44 11.33
CA ALA A 37 6.68 -25.28 11.30
C ALA A 37 7.02 -24.32 12.47
N LYS A 38 8.06 -23.50 12.33
CA LYS A 38 8.34 -22.39 13.26
C LYS A 38 7.36 -21.24 13.01
N ARG A 39 6.89 -20.60 14.05
CA ARG A 39 6.12 -19.36 13.94
C ARG A 39 7.08 -18.22 13.66
N ILE A 40 6.74 -17.38 12.71
CA ILE A 40 7.36 -16.06 12.61
C ILE A 40 6.76 -15.25 13.76
N THR A 41 7.59 -14.76 14.65
CA THR A 41 7.17 -13.92 15.77
C THR A 41 7.87 -12.57 15.66
N ASP A 42 7.14 -11.52 15.93
CA ASP A 42 7.67 -10.18 16.10
C ASP A 42 8.02 -9.90 17.56
N ARG A 43 8.92 -8.97 17.78
CA ARG A 43 9.08 -8.30 19.07
C ARG A 43 8.64 -6.86 18.85
N SER A 44 7.45 -6.52 19.30
CA SER A 44 6.92 -5.18 19.14
C SER A 44 7.81 -4.14 19.81
N THR A 45 8.19 -3.11 19.05
CA THR A 45 8.79 -1.90 19.60
C THR A 45 7.72 -1.12 20.37
N ARG A 46 8.01 -0.72 21.60
CA ARG A 46 7.08 0.11 22.38
C ARG A 46 7.11 1.55 21.85
N GLY A 47 5.94 2.10 21.54
CA GLY A 47 5.71 3.54 21.49
C GLY A 47 6.33 4.34 20.36
N SER A 48 6.55 3.79 19.16
CA SER A 48 7.06 4.54 18.02
C SER A 48 5.95 4.84 16.98
N SER A 49 6.11 5.91 16.21
CA SER A 49 5.29 6.23 15.03
C SER A 49 5.22 5.06 14.05
N ILE A 50 6.33 4.31 13.89
CA ILE A 50 6.40 3.06 13.15
C ILE A 50 5.33 2.07 13.62
N ARG A 51 5.15 1.91 14.92
CA ARG A 51 4.13 1.01 15.46
C ARG A 51 2.73 1.48 15.12
N THR A 52 2.45 2.78 15.25
CA THR A 52 1.16 3.36 14.88
C THR A 52 0.85 3.08 13.42
N MET A 53 1.79 3.34 12.51
CA MET A 53 1.66 3.05 11.09
C MET A 53 1.37 1.57 10.84
N LEU A 54 2.19 0.65 11.37
CA LEU A 54 2.05 -0.79 11.18
C LEU A 54 0.68 -1.32 11.65
N PHE A 55 0.21 -0.85 12.81
CA PHE A 55 -1.11 -1.25 13.35
C PHE A 55 -2.26 -0.66 12.56
N SER A 56 -2.14 0.60 12.09
CA SER A 56 -3.18 1.28 11.33
C SER A 56 -3.40 0.66 9.96
N VAL A 57 -2.32 0.33 9.25
CA VAL A 57 -2.40 -0.29 7.91
C VAL A 57 -2.59 -1.82 7.96
N GLY A 58 -2.68 -2.40 9.15
CA GLY A 58 -2.89 -3.84 9.30
C GLY A 58 -1.73 -4.70 8.80
N SER A 59 -0.49 -4.25 9.00
CA SER A 59 0.71 -4.92 8.51
C SER A 59 0.83 -6.38 8.98
N LEU A 60 1.31 -7.24 8.08
CA LEU A 60 1.66 -8.63 8.39
C LEU A 60 2.92 -8.74 9.26
N ALA A 61 3.74 -7.68 9.34
CA ALA A 61 4.95 -7.63 10.16
C ALA A 61 4.64 -7.68 11.66
N ILE A 62 3.45 -7.23 12.05
CA ILE A 62 2.95 -7.36 13.40
C ILE A 62 1.86 -8.44 13.41
N HIS A 63 2.01 -9.43 14.29
CA HIS A 63 0.99 -10.46 14.48
C HIS A 63 -0.25 -9.93 15.21
N ALA A 64 -0.66 -8.69 14.93
CA ALA A 64 -1.88 -8.14 15.45
C ALA A 64 -3.07 -8.93 14.88
N LYS A 65 -3.83 -9.54 15.75
CA LYS A 65 -5.07 -10.22 15.36
C LYS A 65 -6.14 -9.25 14.87
N LYS A 66 -5.96 -7.97 15.10
CA LYS A 66 -6.90 -6.89 14.77
C LYS A 66 -6.13 -5.61 14.50
N GLN A 67 -6.48 -4.97 13.40
CA GLN A 67 -6.10 -3.61 13.08
C GLN A 67 -6.58 -2.67 14.20
N ILE A 68 -5.76 -1.69 14.56
CA ILE A 68 -6.08 -0.70 15.58
C ILE A 68 -6.38 0.61 14.87
N GLU A 69 -7.51 1.19 15.17
CA GLU A 69 -7.90 2.51 14.69
C GLU A 69 -7.38 3.58 15.66
N PHE A 70 -6.79 4.61 15.10
CA PHE A 70 -6.32 5.79 15.81
C PHE A 70 -7.07 7.01 15.28
N SER A 71 -7.59 7.86 16.15
CA SER A 71 -8.41 9.02 15.75
C SER A 71 -7.68 10.07 14.90
N HIS A 72 -6.35 10.16 15.05
CA HIS A 72 -5.46 11.07 14.33
C HIS A 72 -4.86 10.45 13.05
N VAL A 73 -5.26 9.21 12.70
CA VAL A 73 -4.72 8.49 11.54
C VAL A 73 -5.84 8.12 10.59
N VAL A 74 -5.57 8.26 9.30
CA VAL A 74 -6.42 7.72 8.22
C VAL A 74 -5.56 6.74 7.41
N PRO A 75 -5.73 5.43 7.62
CA PRO A 75 -5.01 4.43 6.86
C PRO A 75 -5.74 4.09 5.55
N TYR A 76 -4.98 3.80 4.51
CA TYR A 76 -5.45 3.09 3.34
C TYR A 76 -4.68 1.77 3.25
N ASN A 77 -5.38 0.69 3.48
CA ASN A 77 -4.76 -0.64 3.58
C ASN A 77 -4.18 -1.10 2.24
N LEU A 78 -3.17 -1.98 2.30
CA LEU A 78 -2.55 -2.54 1.11
C LEU A 78 -3.61 -3.14 0.16
N CYS A 79 -3.84 -2.46 -0.95
CA CYS A 79 -4.69 -2.89 -2.05
C CYS A 79 -3.85 -3.51 -3.17
N ILE A 80 -4.42 -4.51 -3.84
CA ILE A 80 -3.81 -5.19 -4.97
C ILE A 80 -4.71 -4.97 -6.18
N HIS A 81 -4.24 -4.14 -7.09
CA HIS A 81 -4.91 -3.87 -8.35
C HIS A 81 -4.43 -4.89 -9.39
N ARG A 82 -5.35 -5.53 -10.07
CA ARG A 82 -5.03 -6.56 -11.07
C ARG A 82 -5.49 -6.12 -12.43
N SER A 83 -4.64 -6.33 -13.44
CA SER A 83 -5.04 -6.16 -14.83
C SER A 83 -5.96 -7.30 -15.24
N GLU A 84 -7.08 -6.94 -15.83
CA GLU A 84 -8.06 -7.89 -16.38
C GLU A 84 -7.80 -8.11 -17.88
N VAL A 85 -8.24 -9.26 -18.39
CA VAL A 85 -8.09 -9.60 -19.82
C VAL A 85 -9.19 -8.94 -20.66
N ASP A 86 -10.37 -8.76 -20.07
CA ASP A 86 -11.50 -8.08 -20.70
C ASP A 86 -11.31 -6.56 -20.64
N THR A 87 -11.29 -5.90 -21.78
CA THR A 87 -11.02 -4.46 -21.90
C THR A 87 -12.10 -3.59 -21.23
N ILE A 88 -13.37 -4.01 -21.26
CA ILE A 88 -14.47 -3.26 -20.63
C ILE A 88 -14.30 -3.34 -19.12
N ARG A 89 -14.12 -4.55 -18.60
CA ARG A 89 -13.91 -4.77 -17.16
C ARG A 89 -12.62 -4.13 -16.65
N GLN A 90 -11.59 -4.05 -17.50
CA GLN A 90 -10.35 -3.35 -17.17
C GLN A 90 -10.60 -1.84 -16.99
N ALA A 91 -11.40 -1.22 -17.88
CA ALA A 91 -11.75 0.20 -17.76
C ALA A 91 -12.55 0.46 -16.48
N GLU A 92 -13.59 -0.32 -16.21
CA GLU A 92 -14.39 -0.22 -14.99
C GLU A 92 -13.53 -0.35 -13.71
N MET A 93 -12.58 -1.31 -13.69
CA MET A 93 -11.68 -1.49 -12.55
C MET A 93 -10.72 -0.32 -12.37
N LYS A 94 -10.23 0.27 -13.46
CA LYS A 94 -9.38 1.47 -13.40
C LYS A 94 -10.14 2.66 -12.82
N ASP A 95 -11.37 2.88 -13.24
CA ASP A 95 -12.21 3.96 -12.71
C ASP A 95 -12.46 3.78 -11.21
N ILE A 96 -12.79 2.56 -10.78
CA ILE A 96 -12.97 2.24 -9.35
C ILE A 96 -11.70 2.48 -8.56
N ASP A 97 -10.56 2.01 -9.05
CA ASP A 97 -9.26 2.16 -8.39
C ASP A 97 -8.88 3.64 -8.26
N THR A 98 -9.07 4.41 -9.33
CA THR A 98 -8.76 5.85 -9.39
C THR A 98 -9.66 6.62 -8.41
N THR A 99 -10.96 6.40 -8.45
CA THR A 99 -11.92 7.04 -7.55
C THR A 99 -11.61 6.71 -6.10
N THR A 100 -11.35 5.43 -5.78
CA THR A 100 -11.02 5.01 -4.41
C THR A 100 -9.79 5.72 -3.85
N LEU A 101 -8.75 5.89 -4.68
CA LEU A 101 -7.54 6.60 -4.26
C LEU A 101 -7.77 8.10 -4.12
N SER A 102 -8.57 8.70 -5.00
CA SER A 102 -8.93 10.12 -4.92
C SER A 102 -9.78 10.42 -3.69
N ASP A 103 -10.76 9.59 -3.39
CA ASP A 103 -11.58 9.67 -2.16
C ASP A 103 -10.73 9.56 -0.90
N TYR A 104 -9.69 8.71 -0.94
CA TYR A 104 -8.75 8.60 0.17
C TYR A 104 -7.98 9.91 0.39
N VAL A 105 -7.48 10.54 -0.69
CA VAL A 105 -6.76 11.83 -0.60
C VAL A 105 -7.68 12.92 -0.08
N ASP A 106 -8.91 13.03 -0.60
CA ASP A 106 -9.90 14.01 -0.14
C ASP A 106 -10.25 13.80 1.34
N THR A 107 -10.42 12.56 1.77
CA THR A 107 -10.64 12.21 3.18
C THR A 107 -9.48 12.71 4.07
N CYS A 108 -8.22 12.55 3.63
CA CYS A 108 -7.07 13.04 4.38
C CYS A 108 -7.03 14.57 4.46
N LEU A 109 -7.37 15.28 3.37
CA LEU A 109 -7.44 16.73 3.33
C LEU A 109 -8.57 17.27 4.21
N SER A 110 -9.72 16.61 4.19
CA SER A 110 -10.87 16.95 5.05
C SER A 110 -10.54 16.87 6.54
N LYS A 111 -9.65 15.97 6.95
CA LYS A 111 -9.12 15.91 8.33
C LYS A 111 -8.38 17.19 8.74
N MET A 112 -7.76 17.86 7.76
CA MET A 112 -7.08 19.14 7.95
C MET A 112 -8.00 20.38 7.72
N GLY A 113 -9.32 20.14 7.58
CA GLY A 113 -10.29 21.20 7.29
C GLY A 113 -10.18 21.75 5.86
N ARG A 114 -9.61 20.98 4.95
CA ARG A 114 -9.51 21.31 3.52
C ARG A 114 -10.35 20.33 2.73
N ASN A 115 -11.29 20.85 1.96
CA ASN A 115 -12.10 20.05 1.04
C ASN A 115 -11.70 20.42 -0.39
N LEU A 116 -11.66 19.42 -1.26
CA LEU A 116 -11.48 19.64 -2.69
C LEU A 116 -12.81 20.02 -3.34
N GLU A 117 -12.75 20.89 -4.34
CA GLU A 117 -13.87 21.17 -5.23
C GLU A 117 -13.94 20.09 -6.33
N ASP A 118 -15.10 19.92 -6.98
CA ASP A 118 -15.31 18.88 -7.99
C ASP A 118 -14.25 18.88 -9.10
N GLU A 119 -13.85 20.06 -9.59
CA GLU A 119 -12.79 20.21 -10.60
C GLU A 119 -11.43 19.71 -10.09
N GLN A 120 -11.11 19.96 -8.82
CA GLN A 120 -9.86 19.49 -8.21
C GLN A 120 -9.87 17.98 -7.98
N ILE A 121 -11.03 17.40 -7.71
CA ILE A 121 -11.20 15.94 -7.62
C ILE A 121 -10.99 15.31 -8.99
N ASP A 122 -11.54 15.87 -10.06
CA ASP A 122 -11.36 15.40 -11.42
C ASP A 122 -9.88 15.45 -11.87
N ASP A 123 -9.20 16.55 -11.56
CA ASP A 123 -7.75 16.70 -11.80
C ASP A 123 -6.95 15.63 -11.04
N LEU A 124 -7.29 15.40 -9.77
CA LEU A 124 -6.64 14.39 -8.95
C LEU A 124 -6.88 12.99 -9.50
N CYS A 125 -8.10 12.68 -9.93
CA CYS A 125 -8.45 11.42 -10.60
C CYS A 125 -7.61 11.21 -11.87
N THR A 126 -7.44 12.27 -12.66
CA THR A 126 -6.61 12.22 -13.87
C THR A 126 -5.17 11.88 -13.53
N VAL A 127 -4.56 12.58 -12.57
CA VAL A 127 -3.16 12.34 -12.15
C VAL A 127 -2.97 10.92 -11.59
N ILE A 128 -3.87 10.47 -10.73
CA ILE A 128 -3.80 9.12 -10.15
C ILE A 128 -4.00 8.07 -11.26
N GLY A 129 -4.93 8.29 -12.19
CA GLY A 129 -5.17 7.43 -13.33
C GLY A 129 -3.92 7.23 -14.19
N GLU A 130 -3.22 8.32 -14.52
CA GLU A 130 -1.95 8.27 -15.25
C GLU A 130 -0.87 7.48 -14.51
N ILE A 131 -0.73 7.67 -13.19
CA ILE A 131 0.23 6.92 -12.38
C ILE A 131 -0.10 5.42 -12.41
N LEU A 132 -1.38 5.05 -12.30
CA LEU A 132 -1.82 3.65 -12.33
C LEU A 132 -1.59 3.03 -13.72
N ILE A 133 -1.87 3.76 -14.81
CA ILE A 133 -1.62 3.33 -16.19
C ILE A 133 -0.12 3.11 -16.40
N ASN A 134 0.70 4.07 -16.02
CA ASN A 134 2.16 3.96 -16.15
C ASN A 134 2.71 2.76 -15.37
N ALA A 135 2.19 2.52 -14.16
CA ALA A 135 2.58 1.35 -13.37
C ALA A 135 2.14 0.03 -14.02
N GLU A 136 1.10 0.01 -14.84
CA GLU A 136 0.65 -1.17 -15.57
C GLU A 136 1.44 -1.40 -16.86
N GLU A 137 1.49 -0.40 -17.72
CA GLU A 137 2.05 -0.51 -19.08
C GLU A 137 3.55 -0.78 -19.08
N HIS A 138 4.27 -0.21 -18.11
CA HIS A 138 5.73 -0.34 -18.06
C HIS A 138 6.23 -1.48 -17.18
N SER A 139 5.36 -2.12 -16.38
CA SER A 139 5.82 -3.11 -15.41
C SER A 139 5.93 -4.53 -15.93
N SER A 140 5.30 -4.86 -17.05
CA SER A 140 5.14 -6.25 -17.53
C SER A 140 4.52 -7.19 -16.50
N THR A 141 3.93 -6.66 -15.41
CA THR A 141 3.26 -7.44 -14.37
C THR A 141 1.77 -7.14 -14.34
N LYS A 142 0.98 -8.16 -13.99
CA LYS A 142 -0.48 -8.04 -13.89
C LYS A 142 -0.96 -7.48 -12.54
N CYS A 143 -0.06 -7.09 -11.67
CA CYS A 143 -0.41 -6.61 -10.34
C CYS A 143 0.31 -5.31 -10.01
N ARG A 144 -0.46 -4.35 -9.54
CA ARG A 144 -0.01 -3.12 -8.91
C ARG A 144 -0.43 -3.13 -7.46
N TYR A 145 0.23 -2.36 -6.65
CA TYR A 145 -0.04 -2.26 -5.23
C TYR A 145 -0.18 -0.81 -4.84
N SER A 146 -1.13 -0.50 -3.98
CA SER A 146 -1.24 0.81 -3.36
C SER A 146 -1.45 0.67 -1.86
N ILE A 147 -0.92 1.60 -1.10
CA ILE A 147 -1.09 1.73 0.34
C ILE A 147 -0.96 3.20 0.71
N GLY A 148 -1.72 3.64 1.69
CA GLY A 148 -1.68 5.02 2.15
C GLY A 148 -1.63 5.12 3.67
N TYR A 149 -1.01 6.17 4.14
CA TYR A 149 -0.95 6.52 5.54
C TYR A 149 -1.03 8.04 5.68
N PHE A 150 -1.95 8.50 6.48
CA PHE A 150 -2.05 9.89 6.89
C PHE A 150 -2.07 9.94 8.41
N GLU A 151 -1.31 10.85 8.99
CA GLU A 151 -1.26 11.10 10.42
C GLU A 151 -1.31 12.61 10.69
N GLU A 152 -2.21 13.01 11.55
CA GLU A 152 -2.26 14.36 12.11
C GLU A 152 -1.23 14.43 13.26
N GLN A 153 -0.30 15.36 13.16
CA GLN A 153 0.75 15.58 14.14
C GLN A 153 0.68 17.05 14.63
N GLU A 154 1.22 17.31 15.82
CA GLU A 154 1.43 18.63 16.32
C GLU A 154 2.93 18.96 16.26
N ILE A 155 3.29 19.97 15.46
CA ILE A 155 4.67 20.42 15.31
C ILE A 155 4.70 21.91 15.66
N ASP A 156 5.49 22.28 16.66
CA ASP A 156 5.62 23.67 17.14
C ASP A 156 4.28 24.35 17.52
N GLY A 157 3.31 23.55 17.99
CA GLY A 157 1.97 24.02 18.37
C GLY A 157 0.99 24.16 17.20
N GLU A 158 1.41 23.81 15.99
CA GLU A 158 0.55 23.79 14.82
C GLU A 158 0.16 22.34 14.43
N LYS A 159 -1.07 22.19 13.98
CA LYS A 159 -1.54 20.91 13.43
C LYS A 159 -1.03 20.74 12.01
N VAL A 160 -0.27 19.68 11.78
CA VAL A 160 0.31 19.31 10.48
C VAL A 160 -0.17 17.92 10.09
N GLY A 161 -0.64 17.77 8.86
CA GLY A 161 -0.97 16.47 8.26
C GLY A 161 0.23 15.91 7.52
N VAL A 162 0.69 14.73 7.92
CA VAL A 162 1.70 13.97 7.18
C VAL A 162 0.99 12.93 6.32
N PHE A 163 1.03 13.12 5.01
CA PHE A 163 0.39 12.23 4.02
C PHE A 163 1.43 11.45 3.24
N GLN A 164 1.20 10.16 3.10
CA GLN A 164 2.00 9.26 2.27
C GLN A 164 1.06 8.35 1.48
N LEU A 165 1.25 8.30 0.15
CA LEU A 165 0.59 7.37 -0.73
C LEU A 165 1.66 6.68 -1.58
N VAL A 166 1.69 5.36 -1.52
CA VAL A 166 2.63 4.53 -2.29
C VAL A 166 1.85 3.76 -3.34
N ILE A 167 2.22 3.94 -4.59
CA ILE A 167 1.76 3.12 -5.73
C ILE A 167 3.00 2.45 -6.29
N MET A 168 3.00 1.13 -6.37
CA MET A 168 4.16 0.37 -6.82
C MET A 168 3.78 -0.85 -7.65
N ASN A 169 4.71 -1.26 -8.49
CA ASN A 169 4.71 -2.55 -9.15
C ASN A 169 6.03 -3.30 -8.87
N LEU A 170 6.07 -4.58 -9.16
CA LEU A 170 7.27 -5.42 -9.00
C LEU A 170 7.78 -5.93 -10.36
N GLY A 171 7.52 -5.18 -11.41
CA GLY A 171 7.92 -5.50 -12.77
C GLY A 171 9.20 -4.82 -13.22
N MET A 172 9.38 -4.79 -14.52
CA MET A 172 10.49 -4.08 -15.16
C MET A 172 10.39 -2.58 -14.87
N SER A 173 11.54 -1.94 -14.72
CA SER A 173 11.60 -0.49 -14.69
C SER A 173 11.35 0.10 -16.09
N ILE A 174 10.93 1.36 -16.15
CA ILE A 174 10.78 2.09 -17.41
C ILE A 174 12.07 2.01 -18.23
N TYR A 175 13.23 2.14 -17.60
CA TYR A 175 14.54 2.04 -18.24
C TYR A 175 14.80 0.66 -18.87
N GLU A 176 14.49 -0.42 -18.16
CA GLU A 176 14.66 -1.78 -18.68
C GLU A 176 13.78 -2.02 -19.90
N LYS A 177 12.51 -1.57 -19.86
CA LYS A 177 11.61 -1.69 -20.99
C LYS A 177 12.11 -0.92 -22.21
N PHE A 178 12.57 0.33 -22.06
CA PHE A 178 13.17 1.10 -23.14
C PHE A 178 14.40 0.42 -23.75
N LYS A 179 15.20 -0.27 -22.93
CA LYS A 179 16.37 -1.00 -23.40
C LYS A 179 15.97 -2.21 -24.24
N ASP A 180 14.95 -2.95 -23.83
CA ASP A 180 14.46 -4.14 -24.53
C ASP A 180 13.77 -3.79 -25.87
N GLU A 181 13.09 -2.65 -25.95
CA GLU A 181 12.43 -2.19 -27.18
C GLU A 181 13.42 -1.61 -28.23
N ASN A 182 14.64 -1.25 -27.83
CA ASN A 182 15.65 -0.66 -28.73
C ASN A 182 16.88 -1.58 -28.98
N CYS A 183 16.84 -2.84 -28.55
CA CYS A 183 17.76 -3.90 -28.91
C CYS A 183 17.12 -4.90 -29.84
#